data_480addd4dcfc1d9054696e70fd4f65a3
#
_entry.id   480addd4dcfc1d9054696e70fd4f65a3
#
_cell.length_a   1.000
_cell.length_b   1.000
_cell.length_c   1.000
_cell.angle_alpha   90.00
_cell.angle_beta   90.00
_cell.angle_gamma   90.00
#
_symmetry.space_group_name_H-M   'P 1'
#
loop_
_entity.id
_entity.type
_entity.pdbx_description
1 polymer ?
#
loop_
_entity_poly.entity_id
_entity_poly.type
_entity_poly.pdbx_seq_one_letter_code
_entity_poly.pdbx_strand_id
1 'polypeptide(L)'
;MKKVKLGEVLSLKKGKKATVLAEQTTLSQRYIQIDDLRNNNNLKFTESLNMTEALPDDILIAWDGANAGTVGYGLSGAVGSTITVLKKNERYKEKIISDYLGVFLESKSQYLREHSTGATIPHLNKNILLDLQLELLGIEEQENIICILNTIKGLITKRKLQLDELNLLVKSRFNEMFGDPLNNNKKFAVKTGQQCFKFSSGKFLDKHDRVFEGYPAYGGNGIAWKSRKYLIDNPTIIIGRVGAYCGNVRTTHGKVWISDNAIYIKEFKNSDFNLVFLLELMKVIDFSKFADFSGQPKITQKPLENQKYILPPLALQNEFADFVALVDKSQFIIHVLRNNNYSRVISGSAQPQLPITKLKKILLPLPPLALQNEFADFVVQVDKSQLAIQKSLEELETLKKSLMQE
;
A
#
# COMPACT_ATOMS: atom_id res chain seq x y z
N MET A 1 -26.94 -11.06 -24.34
CA MET A 1 -25.74 -10.29 -24.71
C MET A 1 -24.90 -11.09 -25.68
N LYS A 2 -24.25 -10.47 -26.65
CA LYS A 2 -23.44 -11.17 -27.64
C LYS A 2 -22.01 -11.30 -27.08
N LYS A 3 -21.51 -12.55 -27.01
CA LYS A 3 -20.11 -12.83 -26.64
C LYS A 3 -19.27 -13.02 -27.90
N VAL A 4 -18.05 -12.52 -27.89
CA VAL A 4 -17.08 -12.65 -28.98
C VAL A 4 -15.76 -13.21 -28.41
N LYS A 5 -15.11 -14.10 -29.16
CA LYS A 5 -13.79 -14.59 -28.78
C LYS A 5 -12.73 -13.51 -29.04
N LEU A 6 -11.74 -13.41 -28.16
CA LEU A 6 -10.65 -12.45 -28.36
C LEU A 6 -9.88 -12.72 -29.66
N GLY A 7 -9.84 -13.96 -30.12
CA GLY A 7 -9.25 -14.31 -31.41
C GLY A 7 -9.93 -13.67 -32.63
N GLU A 8 -11.23 -13.31 -32.50
CA GLU A 8 -11.93 -12.54 -33.53
C GLU A 8 -11.65 -11.03 -33.43
N VAL A 9 -11.36 -10.58 -32.22
CA VAL A 9 -11.20 -9.15 -31.88
C VAL A 9 -9.77 -8.65 -32.09
N LEU A 10 -8.78 -9.50 -31.80
CA LEU A 10 -7.38 -9.08 -31.64
C LEU A 10 -6.42 -9.77 -32.61
N SER A 11 -5.46 -9.01 -33.06
CA SER A 11 -4.21 -9.50 -33.65
C SER A 11 -3.06 -9.26 -32.67
N LEU A 12 -2.09 -10.18 -32.65
CA LEU A 12 -0.97 -10.18 -31.72
C LEU A 12 0.33 -9.85 -32.45
N LYS A 13 1.12 -8.93 -31.89
CA LYS A 13 2.43 -8.59 -32.40
C LYS A 13 3.44 -8.55 -31.26
N LYS A 14 4.43 -9.46 -31.27
CA LYS A 14 5.47 -9.53 -30.23
C LYS A 14 6.39 -8.32 -30.32
N GLY A 15 6.78 -7.77 -29.17
CA GLY A 15 7.79 -6.73 -29.06
C GLY A 15 9.19 -7.22 -29.41
N LYS A 16 10.15 -6.31 -29.49
CA LYS A 16 11.53 -6.61 -29.89
C LYS A 16 12.52 -6.17 -28.83
N LYS A 17 13.64 -6.87 -28.75
CA LYS A 17 14.78 -6.46 -27.92
C LYS A 17 15.44 -5.21 -28.52
N ALA A 18 15.81 -4.27 -27.69
CA ALA A 18 16.45 -3.02 -28.09
C ALA A 18 17.58 -2.65 -27.13
N THR A 19 18.46 -1.77 -27.56
CA THR A 19 19.41 -1.09 -26.67
C THR A 19 18.65 -0.07 -25.84
N VAL A 20 18.79 -0.14 -24.51
CA VAL A 20 18.08 0.74 -23.57
C VAL A 20 18.91 1.97 -23.27
N LEU A 21 18.29 3.13 -23.37
CA LEU A 21 18.82 4.43 -22.94
C LEU A 21 18.03 4.90 -21.72
N ALA A 22 18.73 5.39 -20.70
CA ALA A 22 18.12 5.95 -19.50
C ALA A 22 17.57 7.37 -19.74
N GLU A 23 18.17 8.10 -20.68
CA GLU A 23 17.83 9.47 -21.02
C GLU A 23 17.28 9.57 -22.45
N GLN A 24 16.40 10.52 -22.69
CA GLN A 24 15.83 10.80 -23.99
C GLN A 24 16.84 11.59 -24.84
N THR A 25 17.05 11.15 -26.07
CA THR A 25 17.80 11.88 -27.10
C THR A 25 16.85 12.41 -28.17
N THR A 26 17.36 13.22 -29.10
CA THR A 26 16.58 13.78 -30.21
C THR A 26 16.07 12.72 -31.19
N LEU A 27 16.71 11.56 -31.24
CA LEU A 27 16.39 10.46 -32.16
C LEU A 27 15.73 9.28 -31.46
N SER A 28 15.68 9.29 -30.11
CA SER A 28 15.13 8.19 -29.35
C SER A 28 13.62 8.26 -29.24
N GLN A 29 13.01 7.08 -29.18
CA GLN A 29 11.60 6.88 -28.84
C GLN A 29 11.47 6.19 -27.49
N ARG A 30 10.33 6.33 -26.83
CA ARG A 30 10.04 5.61 -25.59
C ARG A 30 10.16 4.10 -25.81
N TYR A 31 10.80 3.40 -24.88
CA TYR A 31 10.95 1.95 -24.89
C TYR A 31 10.20 1.33 -23.72
N ILE A 32 9.07 0.70 -24.00
CA ILE A 32 8.14 0.14 -23.01
C ILE A 32 8.64 -1.23 -22.56
N GLN A 33 8.85 -1.37 -21.27
CA GLN A 33 9.21 -2.62 -20.58
C GLN A 33 8.10 -3.04 -19.58
N ILE A 34 8.25 -4.20 -18.93
CA ILE A 34 7.22 -4.76 -18.04
C ILE A 34 6.83 -3.81 -16.90
N ASP A 35 7.78 -3.06 -16.37
CA ASP A 35 7.52 -2.11 -15.27
C ASP A 35 6.58 -1.00 -15.71
N ASP A 36 6.68 -0.55 -16.96
CA ASP A 36 5.82 0.49 -17.54
C ASP A 36 4.35 0.07 -17.64
N LEU A 37 4.04 -1.24 -17.66
CA LEU A 37 2.66 -1.74 -17.64
C LEU A 37 1.98 -1.48 -16.29
N ARG A 38 2.74 -1.17 -15.24
CA ARG A 38 2.23 -0.90 -13.89
C ARG A 38 2.24 0.57 -13.52
N ASN A 39 3.29 1.28 -13.95
CA ASN A 39 3.46 2.70 -13.68
C ASN A 39 4.45 3.32 -14.67
N ASN A 40 4.40 4.64 -14.80
CA ASN A 40 5.26 5.42 -15.69
C ASN A 40 6.42 6.14 -14.96
N ASN A 41 6.86 5.62 -13.81
CA ASN A 41 7.80 6.34 -12.94
C ASN A 41 9.26 6.30 -13.44
N ASN A 42 9.61 5.36 -14.30
CA ASN A 42 10.99 5.18 -14.77
C ASN A 42 11.01 4.95 -16.27
N LEU A 43 10.86 6.03 -17.05
CA LEU A 43 10.82 5.96 -18.51
C LEU A 43 12.19 5.55 -19.07
N LYS A 44 12.15 4.68 -20.07
CA LYS A 44 13.32 4.23 -20.84
C LYS A 44 13.13 4.55 -22.30
N PHE A 45 14.23 4.69 -23.02
CA PHE A 45 14.23 5.10 -24.40
C PHE A 45 15.10 4.16 -25.26
N THR A 46 14.94 4.24 -26.58
CA THR A 46 15.76 3.50 -27.54
C THR A 46 15.84 4.25 -28.87
N GLU A 47 16.98 4.12 -29.53
CA GLU A 47 17.21 4.54 -30.92
C GLU A 47 17.18 3.35 -31.90
N SER A 48 16.86 2.15 -31.40
CA SER A 48 16.79 0.95 -32.26
C SER A 48 15.69 1.11 -33.30
N LEU A 49 16.03 0.78 -34.54
CA LEU A 49 15.12 0.86 -35.69
C LEU A 49 14.24 -0.39 -35.80
N ASN A 50 13.17 -0.29 -36.59
CA ASN A 50 12.26 -1.41 -36.90
C ASN A 50 11.63 -2.06 -35.66
N MET A 51 11.35 -1.28 -34.64
CA MET A 51 10.69 -1.76 -33.41
C MET A 51 9.23 -2.12 -33.66
N THR A 52 8.67 -2.94 -32.79
CA THR A 52 7.22 -3.10 -32.68
C THR A 52 6.69 -1.93 -31.88
N GLU A 53 5.81 -1.14 -32.48
CA GLU A 53 5.22 0.04 -31.86
C GLU A 53 3.83 -0.25 -31.32
N ALA A 54 3.57 0.28 -30.13
CA ALA A 54 2.25 0.40 -29.54
C ALA A 54 1.70 1.81 -29.75
N LEU A 55 0.44 1.90 -30.07
CA LEU A 55 -0.37 3.11 -30.08
C LEU A 55 -1.18 3.21 -28.79
N PRO A 56 -1.69 4.39 -28.38
CA PRO A 56 -2.51 4.53 -27.17
C PRO A 56 -3.74 3.62 -27.14
N ASP A 57 -4.24 3.24 -28.30
CA ASP A 57 -5.40 2.38 -28.51
C ASP A 57 -5.10 0.88 -28.44
N ASP A 58 -3.83 0.52 -28.37
CA ASP A 58 -3.39 -0.86 -28.26
C ASP A 58 -3.36 -1.31 -26.79
N ILE A 59 -3.55 -2.61 -26.56
CA ILE A 59 -3.34 -3.23 -25.27
C ILE A 59 -2.00 -3.94 -25.26
N LEU A 60 -1.27 -3.80 -24.17
CA LEU A 60 0.01 -4.47 -23.95
C LEU A 60 -0.15 -5.56 -22.90
N ILE A 61 0.45 -6.72 -23.14
CA ILE A 61 0.44 -7.81 -22.16
C ILE A 61 1.85 -8.39 -22.02
N ALA A 62 2.30 -8.50 -20.76
CA ALA A 62 3.54 -9.23 -20.47
C ALA A 62 3.36 -10.70 -20.85
N TRP A 63 4.19 -11.17 -21.77
CA TRP A 63 4.04 -12.51 -22.35
C TRP A 63 4.88 -13.54 -21.62
N ASP A 64 6.08 -13.14 -21.21
CA ASP A 64 7.10 -14.04 -20.69
C ASP A 64 7.55 -13.63 -19.28
N GLY A 65 7.92 -14.61 -18.45
CA GLY A 65 8.54 -14.41 -17.14
C GLY A 65 7.56 -14.33 -15.96
N ALA A 66 8.07 -14.02 -14.77
CA ALA A 66 7.30 -13.98 -13.52
C ALA A 66 6.12 -13.00 -13.54
N ASN A 67 6.14 -12.04 -14.46
CA ASN A 67 5.11 -11.02 -14.64
C ASN A 67 4.12 -11.37 -15.78
N ALA A 68 4.18 -12.57 -16.35
CA ALA A 68 3.27 -12.99 -17.41
C ALA A 68 1.80 -12.72 -17.04
N GLY A 69 1.03 -12.16 -17.98
CA GLY A 69 -0.36 -11.77 -17.74
C GLY A 69 -0.56 -10.35 -17.18
N THR A 70 0.52 -9.60 -16.88
CA THR A 70 0.37 -8.18 -16.53
C THR A 70 -0.06 -7.38 -17.77
N VAL A 71 -1.10 -6.57 -17.62
CA VAL A 71 -1.73 -5.80 -18.70
C VAL A 71 -1.43 -4.32 -18.53
N GLY A 72 -1.18 -3.62 -19.65
CA GLY A 72 -1.08 -2.17 -19.73
C GLY A 72 -1.84 -1.65 -20.94
N TYR A 73 -2.41 -0.46 -20.86
CA TYR A 73 -3.12 0.22 -21.94
C TYR A 73 -2.96 1.74 -21.83
N GLY A 74 -3.31 2.47 -22.88
CA GLY A 74 -3.06 3.91 -22.95
C GLY A 74 -1.56 4.26 -23.08
N LEU A 75 -0.70 3.31 -23.48
CA LEU A 75 0.73 3.47 -23.62
C LEU A 75 1.13 3.55 -25.11
N SER A 76 2.13 4.38 -25.42
CA SER A 76 2.67 4.49 -26.78
C SER A 76 4.19 4.45 -26.78
N GLY A 77 4.77 3.79 -27.79
CA GLY A 77 6.22 3.67 -27.98
C GLY A 77 6.66 2.31 -28.49
N ALA A 78 7.98 2.13 -28.60
CA ALA A 78 8.60 0.87 -28.93
C ALA A 78 8.42 -0.17 -27.81
N VAL A 79 8.09 -1.40 -28.15
CA VAL A 79 7.71 -2.44 -27.18
C VAL A 79 8.81 -3.48 -27.02
N GLY A 80 9.18 -3.78 -25.78
CA GLY A 80 10.20 -4.75 -25.41
C GLY A 80 9.79 -6.21 -25.69
N SER A 81 10.78 -7.08 -25.88
CA SER A 81 10.61 -8.46 -26.36
C SER A 81 9.80 -9.37 -25.43
N THR A 82 9.63 -9.01 -24.16
CA THR A 82 8.84 -9.76 -23.18
C THR A 82 7.37 -9.38 -23.17
N ILE A 83 6.98 -8.41 -23.99
CA ILE A 83 5.62 -7.89 -24.10
C ILE A 83 5.06 -8.17 -25.49
N THR A 84 3.78 -8.42 -25.56
CA THR A 84 3.02 -8.55 -26.81
C THR A 84 2.00 -7.42 -26.91
N VAL A 85 1.96 -6.79 -28.08
CA VAL A 85 0.97 -5.79 -28.46
C VAL A 85 -0.27 -6.51 -28.99
N LEU A 86 -1.42 -6.18 -28.43
CA LEU A 86 -2.73 -6.68 -28.84
C LEU A 86 -3.45 -5.55 -29.58
N LYS A 87 -3.62 -5.69 -30.88
CA LYS A 87 -4.25 -4.70 -31.74
C LYS A 87 -5.67 -5.11 -32.06
N LYS A 88 -6.63 -4.21 -31.91
CA LYS A 88 -8.02 -4.45 -32.31
C LYS A 88 -8.11 -4.58 -33.83
N ASN A 89 -8.81 -5.61 -34.30
CA ASN A 89 -9.13 -5.75 -35.72
C ASN A 89 -10.08 -4.61 -36.16
N GLU A 90 -9.97 -4.14 -37.39
CA GLU A 90 -10.75 -2.99 -37.93
C GLU A 90 -12.25 -3.08 -37.62
N ARG A 91 -12.85 -4.27 -37.73
CA ARG A 91 -14.28 -4.52 -37.46
C ARG A 91 -14.71 -4.14 -36.03
N TYR A 92 -13.77 -4.14 -35.08
CA TYR A 92 -14.05 -3.94 -33.66
C TYR A 92 -13.49 -2.63 -33.08
N LYS A 93 -12.78 -1.83 -33.87
CA LYS A 93 -12.17 -0.56 -33.41
C LYS A 93 -13.21 0.40 -32.82
N GLU A 94 -14.37 0.54 -33.49
CA GLU A 94 -15.43 1.43 -33.04
C GLU A 94 -16.46 0.75 -32.11
N LYS A 95 -16.31 -0.56 -31.86
CA LYS A 95 -17.26 -1.36 -31.05
C LYS A 95 -16.73 -1.68 -29.66
N ILE A 96 -15.42 -1.59 -29.47
CA ILE A 96 -14.75 -1.93 -28.22
C ILE A 96 -13.79 -0.82 -27.83
N ILE A 97 -14.04 -0.20 -26.71
CA ILE A 97 -13.15 0.79 -26.12
C ILE A 97 -11.91 0.07 -25.57
N SER A 98 -10.73 0.61 -25.79
CA SER A 98 -9.46 0.00 -25.37
C SER A 98 -9.37 -0.18 -23.87
N ASP A 99 -9.81 0.81 -23.09
CA ASP A 99 -9.82 0.73 -21.64
C ASP A 99 -10.75 -0.39 -21.13
N TYR A 100 -11.92 -0.58 -21.76
CA TYR A 100 -12.83 -1.68 -21.42
C TYR A 100 -12.18 -3.04 -21.67
N LEU A 101 -11.54 -3.21 -22.82
CA LEU A 101 -10.78 -4.41 -23.15
C LEU A 101 -9.58 -4.61 -22.21
N GLY A 102 -8.88 -3.54 -21.87
CA GLY A 102 -7.77 -3.55 -20.92
C GLY A 102 -8.22 -4.04 -19.54
N VAL A 103 -9.31 -3.48 -19.01
CA VAL A 103 -9.92 -3.89 -17.73
C VAL A 103 -10.37 -5.35 -17.77
N PHE A 104 -11.00 -5.77 -18.86
CA PHE A 104 -11.38 -7.19 -19.03
C PHE A 104 -10.14 -8.10 -18.96
N LEU A 105 -9.08 -7.77 -19.68
CA LEU A 105 -7.84 -8.55 -19.65
C LEU A 105 -7.13 -8.50 -18.27
N GLU A 106 -7.16 -7.36 -17.57
CA GLU A 106 -6.71 -7.28 -16.16
C GLU A 106 -7.45 -8.29 -15.27
N SER A 107 -8.78 -8.43 -15.45
CA SER A 107 -9.60 -9.38 -14.68
C SER A 107 -9.20 -10.84 -14.93
N LYS A 108 -8.68 -11.14 -16.09
CA LYS A 108 -8.24 -12.48 -16.50
C LYS A 108 -6.74 -12.74 -16.28
N SER A 109 -5.98 -11.74 -15.77
CA SER A 109 -4.52 -11.86 -15.58
C SER A 109 -4.12 -13.06 -14.72
N GLN A 110 -4.83 -13.33 -13.64
CA GLN A 110 -4.56 -14.48 -12.77
C GLN A 110 -4.85 -15.79 -13.49
N TYR A 111 -6.02 -15.91 -14.13
CA TYR A 111 -6.40 -17.07 -14.92
C TYR A 111 -5.37 -17.37 -16.02
N LEU A 112 -4.94 -16.36 -16.77
CA LEU A 112 -3.93 -16.50 -17.81
C LEU A 112 -2.57 -16.96 -17.24
N ARG A 113 -2.20 -16.49 -16.07
CA ARG A 113 -0.96 -16.88 -15.37
C ARG A 113 -1.02 -18.32 -14.90
N GLU A 114 -2.12 -18.76 -14.33
CA GLU A 114 -2.33 -20.14 -13.86
C GLU A 114 -2.30 -21.16 -15.00
N HIS A 115 -2.68 -20.71 -16.22
CA HIS A 115 -2.67 -21.54 -17.44
C HIS A 115 -1.47 -21.27 -18.36
N SER A 116 -0.43 -20.58 -17.85
CA SER A 116 0.81 -20.38 -18.60
C SER A 116 1.62 -21.67 -18.70
N THR A 117 2.44 -21.79 -19.75
CA THR A 117 3.32 -22.92 -20.01
C THR A 117 4.75 -22.59 -19.58
N GLY A 118 5.56 -23.60 -19.28
CA GLY A 118 6.98 -23.44 -18.87
C GLY A 118 7.20 -23.47 -17.35
N ALA A 119 7.92 -24.49 -16.88
CA ALA A 119 8.16 -24.73 -15.46
C ALA A 119 9.11 -23.69 -14.82
N THR A 120 10.08 -23.17 -15.59
CA THR A 120 11.09 -22.23 -15.08
C THR A 120 10.77 -20.79 -15.43
N ILE A 121 10.30 -20.54 -16.66
CA ILE A 121 9.88 -19.22 -17.15
C ILE A 121 8.47 -19.37 -17.68
N PRO A 122 7.46 -18.83 -16.99
CA PRO A 122 6.08 -18.87 -17.46
C PRO A 122 5.95 -18.12 -18.81
N HIS A 123 5.22 -18.75 -19.76
CA HIS A 123 4.84 -18.15 -21.03
C HIS A 123 3.33 -18.19 -21.18
N LEU A 124 2.70 -17.10 -21.59
CA LEU A 124 1.27 -17.08 -21.83
C LEU A 124 0.89 -18.03 -22.98
N ASN A 125 -0.17 -18.77 -22.76
CA ASN A 125 -0.73 -19.65 -23.80
C ASN A 125 -1.62 -18.82 -24.74
N LYS A 126 -1.17 -18.71 -26.01
CA LYS A 126 -1.87 -17.94 -27.05
C LYS A 126 -3.30 -18.42 -27.27
N ASN A 127 -3.53 -19.73 -27.27
CA ASN A 127 -4.83 -20.29 -27.55
C ASN A 127 -5.83 -19.97 -26.41
N ILE A 128 -5.36 -20.06 -25.16
CA ILE A 128 -6.17 -19.71 -23.98
C ILE A 128 -6.53 -18.22 -24.00
N LEU A 129 -5.59 -17.34 -24.31
CA LEU A 129 -5.87 -15.92 -24.47
C LEU A 129 -6.92 -15.65 -25.55
N LEU A 130 -6.76 -16.25 -26.73
CA LEU A 130 -7.65 -16.03 -27.89
C LEU A 130 -9.04 -16.68 -27.71
N ASP A 131 -9.16 -17.70 -26.87
CA ASP A 131 -10.42 -18.34 -26.55
C ASP A 131 -11.24 -17.62 -25.47
N LEU A 132 -10.65 -16.62 -24.76
CA LEU A 132 -11.40 -15.79 -23.82
C LEU A 132 -12.59 -15.13 -24.52
N GLN A 133 -13.73 -15.14 -23.84
CA GLN A 133 -14.98 -14.55 -24.34
C GLN A 133 -15.21 -13.20 -23.69
N LEU A 134 -15.26 -12.16 -24.53
CA LEU A 134 -15.61 -10.79 -24.13
C LEU A 134 -17.09 -10.55 -24.42
N GLU A 135 -17.80 -9.95 -23.48
CA GLU A 135 -19.16 -9.46 -23.73
C GLU A 135 -19.10 -8.17 -24.56
N LEU A 136 -19.79 -8.19 -25.69
CA LEU A 136 -19.88 -7.03 -26.59
C LEU A 136 -21.07 -6.16 -26.14
N LEU A 137 -20.80 -5.29 -25.17
CA LEU A 137 -21.73 -4.30 -24.66
C LEU A 137 -21.85 -3.09 -25.61
N GLY A 138 -22.89 -2.28 -25.45
CA GLY A 138 -22.99 -0.99 -26.10
C GLY A 138 -21.85 -0.04 -25.64
N ILE A 139 -21.47 0.93 -26.47
CA ILE A 139 -20.38 1.87 -26.15
C ILE A 139 -20.66 2.63 -24.84
N GLU A 140 -21.89 3.08 -24.64
CA GLU A 140 -22.33 3.79 -23.43
C GLU A 140 -22.18 2.91 -22.18
N GLU A 141 -22.51 1.62 -22.26
CA GLU A 141 -22.33 0.68 -21.16
C GLU A 141 -20.84 0.44 -20.85
N GLN A 142 -19.99 0.33 -21.88
CA GLN A 142 -18.54 0.22 -21.73
C GLN A 142 -17.96 1.48 -21.05
N GLU A 143 -18.35 2.67 -21.47
CA GLU A 143 -17.96 3.95 -20.88
C GLU A 143 -18.37 4.03 -19.41
N ASN A 144 -19.58 3.62 -19.07
CA ASN A 144 -20.07 3.59 -17.69
C ASN A 144 -19.23 2.67 -16.81
N ILE A 145 -18.90 1.46 -17.28
CA ILE A 145 -18.02 0.52 -16.56
C ILE A 145 -16.64 1.13 -16.34
N ILE A 146 -16.05 1.70 -17.38
CA ILE A 146 -14.74 2.36 -17.31
C ILE A 146 -14.77 3.51 -16.29
N CYS A 147 -15.80 4.36 -16.36
CA CYS A 147 -15.97 5.49 -15.45
C CYS A 147 -16.05 5.05 -13.98
N ILE A 148 -16.86 4.04 -13.67
CA ILE A 148 -17.00 3.48 -12.32
C ILE A 148 -15.66 2.93 -11.83
N LEU A 149 -14.99 2.10 -12.63
CA LEU A 149 -13.72 1.48 -12.25
C LEU A 149 -12.59 2.49 -12.09
N ASN A 150 -12.50 3.51 -12.95
CA ASN A 150 -11.52 4.58 -12.80
C ASN A 150 -11.80 5.45 -11.57
N THR A 151 -13.07 5.69 -11.24
CA THR A 151 -13.47 6.37 -10.00
C THR A 151 -13.02 5.58 -8.78
N ILE A 152 -13.27 4.27 -8.75
CA ILE A 152 -12.83 3.38 -7.66
C ILE A 152 -11.30 3.34 -7.54
N LYS A 153 -10.58 3.19 -8.67
CA LYS A 153 -9.10 3.24 -8.71
C LYS A 153 -8.58 4.57 -8.14
N GLY A 154 -9.20 5.69 -8.54
CA GLY A 154 -8.88 7.04 -8.05
C GLY A 154 -9.12 7.20 -6.54
N LEU A 155 -10.23 6.67 -6.02
CA LEU A 155 -10.53 6.69 -4.58
C LEU A 155 -9.51 5.86 -3.78
N ILE A 156 -9.17 4.66 -4.25
CA ILE A 156 -8.14 3.80 -3.62
C ILE A 156 -6.80 4.54 -3.56
N THR A 157 -6.38 5.17 -4.66
CA THR A 157 -5.11 5.92 -4.71
C THR A 157 -5.12 7.11 -3.74
N LYS A 158 -6.22 7.89 -3.73
CA LYS A 158 -6.37 9.01 -2.80
C LYS A 158 -6.32 8.57 -1.35
N ARG A 159 -6.94 7.44 -1.00
CA ARG A 159 -6.91 6.90 0.36
C ARG A 159 -5.51 6.45 0.79
N LYS A 160 -4.78 5.78 -0.10
CA LYS A 160 -3.38 5.40 0.18
C LYS A 160 -2.51 6.63 0.46
N LEU A 161 -2.60 7.66 -0.38
CA LEU A 161 -1.88 8.93 -0.16
C LEU A 161 -2.24 9.60 1.17
N GLN A 162 -3.52 9.59 1.55
CA GLN A 162 -3.95 10.15 2.84
C GLN A 162 -3.32 9.40 4.04
N LEU A 163 -3.26 8.07 3.98
CA LEU A 163 -2.63 7.27 5.02
C LEU A 163 -1.13 7.57 5.13
N ASP A 164 -0.44 7.72 3.99
CA ASP A 164 0.99 8.04 3.97
C ASP A 164 1.27 9.44 4.56
N GLU A 165 0.43 10.45 4.23
CA GLU A 165 0.54 11.80 4.80
C GLU A 165 0.33 11.80 6.32
N LEU A 166 -0.63 11.04 6.84
CA LEU A 166 -0.87 10.90 8.27
C LEU A 166 0.30 10.25 9.00
N ASN A 167 0.85 9.18 8.44
CA ASN A 167 2.04 8.52 8.97
C ASN A 167 3.25 9.48 9.00
N LEU A 168 3.40 10.29 7.96
CA LEU A 168 4.47 11.31 7.91
C LEU A 168 4.29 12.38 8.98
N LEU A 169 3.06 12.80 9.25
CA LEU A 169 2.75 13.79 10.28
C LEU A 169 3.09 13.26 11.69
N VAL A 170 2.72 12.02 12.00
CA VAL A 170 3.08 11.36 13.27
C VAL A 170 4.60 11.28 13.41
N LYS A 171 5.31 10.85 12.36
CA LYS A 171 6.77 10.77 12.35
C LYS A 171 7.44 12.14 12.56
N SER A 172 6.90 13.19 11.92
CA SER A 172 7.41 14.56 12.08
C SER A 172 7.25 15.05 13.51
N ARG A 173 6.09 14.82 14.13
CA ARG A 173 5.84 15.19 15.53
C ARG A 173 6.71 14.40 16.51
N PHE A 174 6.90 13.10 16.24
CA PHE A 174 7.84 12.29 17.02
C PHE A 174 9.25 12.90 17.01
N ASN A 175 9.77 13.24 15.85
CA ASN A 175 11.10 13.84 15.70
C ASN A 175 11.21 15.23 16.37
N GLU A 176 10.15 16.02 16.29
CA GLU A 176 10.11 17.34 16.98
C GLU A 176 10.18 17.17 18.50
N MET A 177 9.39 16.27 19.07
CA MET A 177 9.28 16.07 20.51
C MET A 177 10.48 15.32 21.09
N PHE A 178 10.93 14.26 20.42
CA PHE A 178 11.90 13.32 20.97
C PHE A 178 13.27 13.35 20.28
N GLY A 179 13.38 14.02 19.13
CA GLY A 179 14.60 14.04 18.33
C GLY A 179 14.92 12.68 17.70
N ASP A 180 16.21 12.47 17.40
CA ASP A 180 16.69 11.17 16.92
C ASP A 180 16.96 10.23 18.13
N PRO A 181 16.18 9.16 18.29
CA PRO A 181 16.33 8.25 19.43
C PRO A 181 17.61 7.41 19.36
N LEU A 182 18.24 7.28 18.20
CA LEU A 182 19.48 6.51 18.05
C LEU A 182 20.68 7.31 18.58
N ASN A 183 20.71 8.62 18.30
CA ASN A 183 21.75 9.54 18.78
C ASN A 183 21.39 10.18 20.12
N ASN A 184 20.12 10.08 20.55
CA ASN A 184 19.60 10.68 21.78
C ASN A 184 20.01 12.16 21.96
N ASN A 185 19.84 12.96 20.90
CA ASN A 185 20.24 14.37 20.88
C ASN A 185 19.49 15.24 21.92
N LYS A 186 18.34 14.78 22.42
CA LYS A 186 17.58 15.40 23.51
C LYS A 186 18.08 14.99 24.92
N LYS A 187 19.04 14.06 25.01
CA LYS A 187 19.67 13.58 26.25
C LYS A 187 18.69 12.97 27.27
N PHE A 188 17.67 12.24 26.79
CA PHE A 188 16.81 11.49 27.68
C PHE A 188 17.54 10.35 28.37
N ALA A 189 17.02 9.88 29.50
CA ALA A 189 17.50 8.65 30.14
C ALA A 189 17.37 7.45 29.16
N VAL A 190 18.22 6.46 29.32
CA VAL A 190 18.28 5.30 28.43
C VAL A 190 18.26 4.02 29.25
N LYS A 191 17.43 3.06 28.84
CA LYS A 191 17.42 1.70 29.39
C LYS A 191 17.56 0.67 28.25
N THR A 192 18.12 -0.48 28.56
CA THR A 192 18.12 -1.60 27.61
C THR A 192 16.78 -2.33 27.59
N GLY A 193 16.48 -3.02 26.48
CA GLY A 193 15.27 -3.82 26.39
C GLY A 193 15.16 -4.86 27.50
N GLN A 194 16.28 -5.46 27.89
CA GLN A 194 16.31 -6.41 29.02
C GLN A 194 15.90 -5.77 30.36
N GLN A 195 16.18 -4.49 30.56
CA GLN A 195 15.76 -3.76 31.76
C GLN A 195 14.26 -3.40 31.75
N CYS A 196 13.68 -3.22 30.58
CA CYS A 196 12.31 -2.74 30.41
C CYS A 196 11.28 -3.84 30.15
N PHE A 197 11.68 -4.87 29.40
CA PHE A 197 10.74 -5.85 28.82
C PHE A 197 11.20 -7.28 29.05
N LYS A 198 10.21 -8.16 29.06
CA LYS A 198 10.41 -9.60 28.87
C LYS A 198 9.80 -9.98 27.52
N PHE A 199 10.64 -10.29 26.57
CA PHE A 199 10.20 -10.76 25.26
C PHE A 199 9.86 -12.26 25.29
N SER A 200 8.95 -12.66 24.39
CA SER A 200 8.60 -14.07 24.17
C SER A 200 8.25 -14.27 22.70
N SER A 201 8.57 -15.43 22.17
CA SER A 201 8.03 -15.84 20.88
C SER A 201 6.58 -16.28 21.03
N GLY A 202 5.78 -16.01 20.02
CA GLY A 202 4.43 -16.56 19.95
C GLY A 202 4.41 -18.07 19.81
N LYS A 203 3.23 -18.65 19.65
CA LYS A 203 3.05 -20.11 19.57
C LYS A 203 2.47 -20.51 18.23
N PHE A 204 2.88 -21.64 17.71
CA PHE A 204 2.30 -22.23 16.52
C PHE A 204 0.77 -22.37 16.67
N LEU A 205 0.02 -21.96 15.66
CA LEU A 205 -1.42 -22.13 15.61
C LEU A 205 -1.76 -23.34 14.73
N ASP A 206 -2.27 -24.38 15.37
CA ASP A 206 -2.73 -25.57 14.65
C ASP A 206 -3.83 -25.23 13.65
N LYS A 207 -3.87 -25.93 12.53
CA LYS A 207 -4.90 -25.74 11.49
C LYS A 207 -6.31 -25.97 12.03
N HIS A 208 -6.49 -26.90 12.96
CA HIS A 208 -7.77 -27.20 13.61
C HIS A 208 -8.29 -26.08 14.52
N ASP A 209 -7.39 -25.22 15.03
CA ASP A 209 -7.74 -24.07 15.85
C ASP A 209 -8.00 -22.80 15.02
N ARG A 210 -7.79 -22.85 13.68
CA ARG A 210 -8.11 -21.75 12.76
C ARG A 210 -9.59 -21.79 12.41
N VAL A 211 -10.25 -20.67 12.56
CA VAL A 211 -11.71 -20.53 12.39
C VAL A 211 -12.04 -19.27 11.59
N PHE A 212 -13.24 -19.19 11.03
CA PHE A 212 -13.72 -17.98 10.36
C PHE A 212 -14.14 -16.89 11.36
N GLU A 213 -14.66 -17.28 12.52
CA GLU A 213 -15.04 -16.38 13.62
C GLU A 213 -14.30 -16.78 14.89
N GLY A 214 -13.62 -15.82 15.53
CA GLY A 214 -12.84 -16.06 16.74
C GLY A 214 -11.86 -14.92 17.03
N TYR A 215 -10.89 -15.19 17.88
CA TYR A 215 -9.88 -14.22 18.29
C TYR A 215 -8.89 -13.94 17.15
N PRO A 216 -8.48 -12.67 16.92
CA PRO A 216 -7.45 -12.35 15.92
C PRO A 216 -6.16 -13.12 16.20
N ALA A 217 -5.60 -13.75 15.17
CA ALA A 217 -4.31 -14.44 15.23
C ALA A 217 -3.27 -13.64 14.42
N TYR A 218 -2.33 -13.04 15.15
CA TYR A 218 -1.30 -12.19 14.59
C TYR A 218 -0.10 -13.01 14.13
N GLY A 219 0.38 -12.72 12.92
CA GLY A 219 1.69 -13.12 12.42
C GLY A 219 2.65 -11.93 12.35
N GLY A 220 3.76 -12.09 11.63
CA GLY A 220 4.75 -11.01 11.45
C GLY A 220 4.22 -9.77 10.72
N ASN A 221 3.16 -9.91 9.92
CA ASN A 221 2.55 -8.80 9.13
C ASN A 221 1.18 -8.33 9.65
N GLY A 222 0.75 -8.76 10.81
CA GLY A 222 -0.56 -8.43 11.36
C GLY A 222 -1.47 -9.65 11.46
N ILE A 223 -2.79 -9.45 11.38
CA ILE A 223 -3.78 -10.54 11.51
C ILE A 223 -3.72 -11.41 10.26
N ALA A 224 -3.33 -12.67 10.43
CA ALA A 224 -3.26 -13.66 9.36
C ALA A 224 -4.46 -14.62 9.37
N TRP A 225 -5.00 -14.90 10.56
CA TRP A 225 -6.09 -15.85 10.79
C TRP A 225 -6.96 -15.41 11.96
N LYS A 226 -8.05 -16.14 12.21
CA LYS A 226 -8.76 -16.11 13.48
C LYS A 226 -8.58 -17.45 14.20
N SER A 227 -8.55 -17.43 15.55
CA SER A 227 -8.29 -18.58 16.39
C SER A 227 -9.43 -18.82 17.39
N ARG A 228 -9.73 -20.08 17.69
CA ARG A 228 -10.64 -20.45 18.80
C ARG A 228 -10.08 -20.06 20.15
N LYS A 229 -8.75 -19.99 20.28
CA LYS A 229 -8.01 -19.73 21.52
C LYS A 229 -7.33 -18.38 21.45
N TYR A 230 -7.09 -17.77 22.58
CA TYR A 230 -6.22 -16.60 22.70
C TYR A 230 -4.97 -16.95 23.53
N LEU A 231 -3.89 -16.25 23.30
CA LEU A 231 -2.61 -16.41 24.01
C LEU A 231 -2.44 -15.33 25.08
N ILE A 232 -2.91 -14.13 24.79
CA ILE A 232 -2.87 -12.96 25.66
C ILE A 232 -4.20 -12.20 25.56
N ASP A 233 -4.50 -11.38 26.56
CA ASP A 233 -5.68 -10.53 26.62
C ASP A 233 -5.35 -9.04 26.87
N ASN A 234 -4.09 -8.73 27.16
CA ASN A 234 -3.64 -7.35 27.38
C ASN A 234 -3.02 -6.78 26.10
N PRO A 235 -3.19 -5.45 25.86
CA PRO A 235 -2.50 -4.76 24.79
C PRO A 235 -0.99 -4.92 24.92
N THR A 236 -0.31 -5.24 23.79
CA THR A 236 1.14 -5.36 23.78
C THR A 236 1.70 -5.01 22.40
N ILE A 237 3.03 -4.99 22.28
CA ILE A 237 3.74 -4.82 21.03
C ILE A 237 4.19 -6.18 20.52
N ILE A 238 3.93 -6.42 19.24
CA ILE A 238 4.42 -7.56 18.47
C ILE A 238 5.44 -7.10 17.44
N ILE A 239 6.43 -7.94 17.19
CA ILE A 239 7.52 -7.70 16.25
C ILE A 239 7.58 -8.89 15.28
N GLY A 240 7.56 -8.63 13.99
CA GLY A 240 7.70 -9.67 12.97
C GLY A 240 9.03 -10.40 13.13
N ARG A 241 8.96 -11.73 13.23
CA ARG A 241 10.15 -12.56 13.53
C ARG A 241 10.80 -13.13 12.28
N VAL A 242 10.01 -13.50 11.26
CA VAL A 242 10.47 -14.28 10.11
C VAL A 242 9.89 -13.72 8.81
N GLY A 243 10.68 -13.81 7.71
CA GLY A 243 10.27 -13.50 6.35
C GLY A 243 10.33 -12.02 6.00
N ALA A 244 9.63 -11.62 4.92
CA ALA A 244 9.67 -10.27 4.35
C ALA A 244 9.23 -9.16 5.33
N TYR A 245 8.50 -9.50 6.37
CA TYR A 245 8.02 -8.58 7.40
C TYR A 245 8.81 -8.66 8.72
N CYS A 246 10.01 -9.23 8.64
CA CYS A 246 10.93 -9.33 9.76
C CYS A 246 11.27 -7.92 10.26
N GLY A 247 11.09 -7.65 11.55
CA GLY A 247 11.30 -6.34 12.15
C GLY A 247 10.08 -5.41 12.19
N ASN A 248 9.00 -5.69 11.47
CA ASN A 248 7.77 -4.90 11.55
C ASN A 248 7.20 -4.90 12.97
N VAL A 249 6.78 -3.72 13.43
CA VAL A 249 6.26 -3.50 14.79
C VAL A 249 4.79 -3.13 14.72
N ARG A 250 3.96 -3.73 15.58
CA ARG A 250 2.51 -3.47 15.69
C ARG A 250 2.05 -3.60 17.14
N THR A 251 0.90 -3.02 17.44
CA THR A 251 0.18 -3.24 18.70
C THR A 251 -0.91 -4.29 18.55
N THR A 252 -1.25 -4.94 19.65
CA THR A 252 -2.43 -5.81 19.77
C THR A 252 -3.47 -5.19 20.68
N HIS A 253 -4.73 -5.55 20.50
CA HIS A 253 -5.83 -5.11 21.34
C HIS A 253 -6.74 -6.28 21.73
N GLY A 254 -7.10 -6.34 23.00
CA GLY A 254 -7.97 -7.40 23.54
C GLY A 254 -7.37 -8.80 23.45
N LYS A 255 -8.25 -9.80 23.42
CA LYS A 255 -7.86 -11.22 23.35
C LYS A 255 -7.36 -11.59 21.98
N VAL A 256 -6.08 -12.02 21.88
CA VAL A 256 -5.43 -12.34 20.61
C VAL A 256 -4.57 -13.58 20.73
N TRP A 257 -4.39 -14.28 19.61
CA TRP A 257 -3.34 -15.26 19.43
C TRP A 257 -2.13 -14.61 18.75
N ILE A 258 -0.93 -14.98 19.18
CA ILE A 258 0.32 -14.54 18.54
C ILE A 258 1.03 -15.78 18.03
N SER A 259 1.26 -15.84 16.72
CA SER A 259 1.92 -16.97 16.08
C SER A 259 3.43 -16.99 16.35
N ASP A 260 4.06 -18.12 16.13
CA ASP A 260 5.51 -18.34 16.20
C ASP A 260 6.32 -17.50 15.19
N ASN A 261 5.66 -16.87 14.22
CA ASN A 261 6.24 -15.89 13.29
C ASN A 261 6.36 -14.48 13.86
N ALA A 262 6.03 -14.28 15.12
CA ALA A 262 6.18 -13.01 15.82
C ALA A 262 6.83 -13.19 17.21
N ILE A 263 7.56 -12.15 17.63
CA ILE A 263 8.00 -11.94 19.00
C ILE A 263 7.06 -10.89 19.61
N TYR A 264 6.78 -10.97 20.90
CA TYR A 264 5.96 -9.98 21.60
C TYR A 264 6.54 -9.64 22.97
N ILE A 265 6.18 -8.47 23.49
CA ILE A 265 6.48 -8.09 24.86
C ILE A 265 5.48 -8.84 25.76
N LYS A 266 5.97 -9.88 26.42
CA LYS A 266 5.17 -10.69 27.35
C LYS A 266 4.87 -9.96 28.65
N GLU A 267 5.82 -9.12 29.10
CA GLU A 267 5.75 -8.42 30.38
C GLU A 267 6.51 -7.09 30.28
N PHE A 268 5.89 -6.02 30.74
CA PHE A 268 6.52 -4.75 31.01
C PHE A 268 7.04 -4.76 32.44
N LYS A 269 8.35 -4.65 32.66
CA LYS A 269 8.97 -4.76 33.98
C LYS A 269 8.71 -3.54 34.86
N ASN A 270 8.28 -2.44 34.22
CA ASN A 270 7.93 -1.20 34.89
C ASN A 270 6.91 -0.44 33.99
N SER A 271 6.27 0.59 34.55
CA SER A 271 5.28 1.43 33.87
C SER A 271 5.89 2.66 33.18
N ASP A 272 7.15 2.57 32.75
CA ASP A 272 7.90 3.70 32.22
C ASP A 272 7.47 4.12 30.81
N PHE A 273 6.68 3.30 30.10
CA PHE A 273 6.34 3.52 28.70
C PHE A 273 4.84 3.64 28.45
N ASN A 274 4.47 4.70 27.75
CA ASN A 274 3.21 4.74 27.02
C ASN A 274 3.29 3.83 25.79
N LEU A 275 2.28 3.01 25.53
CA LEU A 275 2.31 2.00 24.45
C LEU A 275 2.38 2.63 23.06
N VAL A 276 1.72 3.78 22.84
CA VAL A 276 1.73 4.49 21.57
C VAL A 276 3.12 5.09 21.29
N PHE A 277 3.71 5.76 22.29
CA PHE A 277 5.08 6.26 22.20
C PHE A 277 6.07 5.12 21.91
N LEU A 278 5.96 4.01 22.65
CA LEU A 278 6.86 2.87 22.47
C LEU A 278 6.74 2.24 21.08
N LEU A 279 5.52 2.14 20.54
CA LEU A 279 5.30 1.67 19.17
C LEU A 279 6.05 2.52 18.16
N GLU A 280 5.91 3.85 18.25
CA GLU A 280 6.57 4.77 17.30
C GLU A 280 8.09 4.78 17.51
N LEU A 281 8.57 4.74 18.76
CA LEU A 281 9.98 4.59 19.06
C LEU A 281 10.57 3.33 18.42
N MET A 282 9.90 2.20 18.54
CA MET A 282 10.36 0.94 17.95
C MET A 282 10.32 0.95 16.43
N LYS A 283 9.35 1.64 15.81
CA LYS A 283 9.32 1.86 14.35
C LYS A 283 10.52 2.70 13.88
N VAL A 284 10.86 3.78 14.62
CA VAL A 284 12.02 4.64 14.28
C VAL A 284 13.33 3.90 14.45
N ILE A 285 13.44 3.03 15.46
CA ILE A 285 14.64 2.19 15.66
C ILE A 285 14.87 1.25 14.48
N ASP A 286 13.81 0.83 13.80
CA ASP A 286 13.85 -0.11 12.67
C ASP A 286 14.52 -1.45 13.00
N PHE A 287 13.73 -2.37 13.48
CA PHE A 287 14.25 -3.69 13.87
C PHE A 287 14.63 -4.61 12.71
N SER A 288 14.31 -4.24 11.47
CA SER A 288 14.75 -5.01 10.29
C SER A 288 16.27 -5.13 10.22
N LYS A 289 17.01 -4.14 10.75
CA LYS A 289 18.47 -4.13 10.86
C LYS A 289 19.05 -5.27 11.71
N PHE A 290 18.23 -5.92 12.53
CA PHE A 290 18.64 -7.06 13.36
C PHE A 290 18.36 -8.41 12.70
N ALA A 291 17.82 -8.41 11.48
CA ALA A 291 17.53 -9.64 10.77
C ALA A 291 18.83 -10.32 10.31
N ASP A 292 18.89 -11.63 10.54
CA ASP A 292 19.87 -12.48 9.91
C ASP A 292 19.36 -12.88 8.51
N PHE A 293 20.14 -12.56 7.49
CA PHE A 293 19.83 -12.81 6.07
C PHE A 293 20.59 -14.02 5.48
N SER A 294 21.22 -14.86 6.31
CA SER A 294 21.90 -16.09 5.83
C SER A 294 20.96 -17.09 5.17
N GLY A 295 19.67 -16.90 5.31
CA GLY A 295 18.58 -17.67 4.71
C GLY A 295 17.30 -16.84 4.68
N GLN A 296 16.18 -17.43 5.14
CA GLN A 296 14.97 -16.64 5.35
C GLN A 296 15.21 -15.62 6.47
N PRO A 297 14.97 -14.30 6.25
CA PRO A 297 15.22 -13.27 7.25
C PRO A 297 14.58 -13.62 8.60
N LYS A 298 15.37 -13.53 9.68
CA LYS A 298 14.93 -13.92 11.02
C LYS A 298 15.54 -13.06 12.12
N ILE A 299 14.71 -12.64 13.08
CA ILE A 299 15.14 -11.94 14.30
C ILE A 299 15.00 -12.86 15.52
N THR A 300 15.96 -12.77 16.44
CA THR A 300 15.91 -13.41 17.77
C THR A 300 15.60 -12.37 18.86
N GLN A 301 15.35 -12.80 20.08
CA GLN A 301 15.03 -11.89 21.19
C GLN A 301 16.27 -11.12 21.67
N LYS A 302 17.46 -11.69 21.57
CA LYS A 302 18.69 -11.11 22.12
C LYS A 302 19.06 -9.71 21.60
N PRO A 303 18.99 -9.41 20.29
CA PRO A 303 19.16 -8.06 19.80
C PRO A 303 18.15 -7.07 20.37
N LEU A 304 16.89 -7.47 20.56
CA LEU A 304 15.83 -6.62 21.14
C LEU A 304 16.08 -6.33 22.62
N GLU A 305 16.58 -7.32 23.37
CA GLU A 305 16.98 -7.18 24.78
C GLU A 305 18.16 -6.23 24.95
N ASN A 306 19.13 -6.26 24.02
CA ASN A 306 20.31 -5.41 24.05
C ASN A 306 20.06 -3.99 23.50
N GLN A 307 19.00 -3.80 22.70
CA GLN A 307 18.66 -2.48 22.14
C GLN A 307 18.44 -1.47 23.27
N LYS A 308 18.99 -0.27 23.08
CA LYS A 308 18.78 0.87 23.96
C LYS A 308 17.54 1.63 23.58
N TYR A 309 16.73 2.01 24.55
CA TYR A 309 15.50 2.76 24.38
C TYR A 309 15.61 4.06 25.17
N ILE A 310 15.35 5.19 24.53
CA ILE A 310 15.20 6.47 25.22
C ILE A 310 13.97 6.42 26.12
N LEU A 311 14.05 7.10 27.26
CA LEU A 311 13.01 7.15 28.26
C LEU A 311 12.66 8.62 28.60
N PRO A 312 11.89 9.30 27.74
CA PRO A 312 11.38 10.62 28.05
C PRO A 312 10.41 10.58 29.25
N PRO A 313 10.18 11.71 29.92
CA PRO A 313 9.16 11.79 30.96
C PRO A 313 7.79 11.27 30.48
N LEU A 314 7.08 10.51 31.32
CA LEU A 314 5.81 9.89 30.94
C LEU A 314 4.75 10.93 30.49
N ALA A 315 4.77 12.13 31.09
CA ALA A 315 3.90 13.23 30.67
C ALA A 315 4.12 13.61 29.20
N LEU A 316 5.38 13.67 28.74
CA LEU A 316 5.71 13.97 27.36
C LEU A 316 5.32 12.83 26.40
N GLN A 317 5.46 11.58 26.84
CA GLN A 317 5.00 10.41 26.08
C GLN A 317 3.47 10.41 25.93
N ASN A 318 2.74 10.80 26.99
CA ASN A 318 1.28 10.90 26.95
C ASN A 318 0.84 12.06 26.03
N GLU A 319 1.50 13.22 26.07
CA GLU A 319 1.22 14.33 25.14
C GLU A 319 1.36 13.87 23.67
N PHE A 320 2.38 13.08 23.39
CA PHE A 320 2.55 12.49 22.06
C PHE A 320 1.43 11.48 21.72
N ALA A 321 1.06 10.63 22.67
CA ALA A 321 -0.03 9.68 22.46
C ALA A 321 -1.37 10.36 22.20
N ASP A 322 -1.65 11.47 22.91
CA ASP A 322 -2.82 12.31 22.68
C ASP A 322 -2.78 12.95 21.28
N PHE A 323 -1.61 13.40 20.85
CA PHE A 323 -1.41 13.91 19.49
C PHE A 323 -1.66 12.81 18.44
N VAL A 324 -1.13 11.60 18.61
CA VAL A 324 -1.38 10.47 17.71
C VAL A 324 -2.87 10.15 17.67
N ALA A 325 -3.52 10.08 18.85
CA ALA A 325 -4.97 9.89 18.92
C ALA A 325 -5.75 11.01 18.22
N LEU A 326 -5.25 12.26 18.27
CA LEU A 326 -5.82 13.38 17.54
C LEU A 326 -5.60 13.27 16.04
N VAL A 327 -4.43 12.83 15.59
CA VAL A 327 -4.11 12.58 14.16
C VAL A 327 -4.99 11.44 13.64
N ASP A 328 -5.12 10.38 14.37
CA ASP A 328 -6.03 9.28 14.06
C ASP A 328 -7.49 9.79 14.00
N LYS A 329 -7.84 10.79 14.79
CA LYS A 329 -9.12 11.48 14.78
C LYS A 329 -9.26 12.58 13.70
N SER A 330 -8.14 13.10 13.17
CA SER A 330 -8.11 14.39 12.44
C SER A 330 -8.32 14.30 10.93
N GLN A 331 -9.02 13.35 10.38
CA GLN A 331 -9.48 13.45 8.98
C GLN A 331 -10.25 14.78 8.73
N PHE A 332 -10.90 15.33 9.76
CA PHE A 332 -11.59 16.61 9.71
C PHE A 332 -10.64 17.80 9.63
N ILE A 333 -9.58 17.85 10.45
CA ILE A 333 -8.62 18.98 10.43
C ILE A 333 -7.89 19.02 9.07
N ILE A 334 -7.53 17.90 8.51
CA ILE A 334 -6.94 17.83 7.16
C ILE A 334 -7.96 18.31 6.11
N HIS A 335 -9.24 17.97 6.25
CA HIS A 335 -10.28 18.45 5.37
C HIS A 335 -10.46 19.97 5.48
N VAL A 336 -10.51 20.51 6.69
CA VAL A 336 -10.59 21.96 6.96
C VAL A 336 -9.35 22.69 6.46
N LEU A 337 -8.14 22.15 6.72
CA LEU A 337 -6.90 22.74 6.24
C LEU A 337 -6.77 22.70 4.71
N ARG A 338 -7.22 21.64 4.03
CA ARG A 338 -7.21 21.54 2.56
C ARG A 338 -8.22 22.45 1.88
N ASN A 339 -9.36 22.67 2.52
CA ASN A 339 -10.40 23.56 1.98
C ASN A 339 -10.19 25.04 2.37
N ASN A 340 -9.18 25.34 3.18
CA ASN A 340 -8.85 26.71 3.55
C ASN A 340 -8.04 27.39 2.44
N ASN A 341 -8.46 28.60 2.05
CA ASN A 341 -7.77 29.37 1.03
C ASN A 341 -6.52 30.05 1.61
N TYR A 342 -5.34 29.43 1.39
CA TYR A 342 -4.05 29.95 1.87
C TYR A 342 -3.47 31.09 1.02
N SER A 343 -4.12 31.54 -0.04
CA SER A 343 -3.61 32.59 -0.93
C SER A 343 -3.27 33.89 -0.18
N ARG A 344 -3.97 34.19 0.92
CA ARG A 344 -3.74 35.38 1.77
C ARG A 344 -2.51 35.28 2.67
N VAL A 345 -1.96 34.09 2.88
CA VAL A 345 -0.79 33.86 3.77
C VAL A 345 0.46 33.42 3.01
N ILE A 346 0.33 33.13 1.72
CA ILE A 346 1.44 32.85 0.82
C ILE A 346 2.21 34.16 0.55
N SER A 347 3.53 34.13 0.58
CA SER A 347 4.39 35.25 0.24
C SER A 347 5.44 34.85 -0.79
N GLY A 348 5.78 35.76 -1.67
CA GLY A 348 6.73 35.56 -2.77
C GLY A 348 6.06 35.34 -4.12
N SER A 349 6.39 36.16 -5.12
CA SER A 349 5.80 36.09 -6.47
C SER A 349 6.54 35.10 -7.38
N ALA A 350 7.82 34.86 -7.14
CA ALA A 350 8.65 33.96 -7.95
C ALA A 350 8.79 32.55 -7.37
N GLN A 351 8.79 32.42 -6.04
CA GLN A 351 8.70 31.15 -5.33
C GLN A 351 7.72 31.31 -4.16
N PRO A 352 6.49 30.80 -4.30
CA PRO A 352 5.49 30.85 -3.23
C PRO A 352 6.00 30.11 -1.98
N GLN A 353 6.08 30.81 -0.85
CA GLN A 353 6.45 30.25 0.44
C GLN A 353 5.31 30.42 1.44
N LEU A 354 5.12 29.44 2.31
CA LEU A 354 4.15 29.47 3.39
C LEU A 354 4.90 29.58 4.75
N PRO A 355 5.18 30.82 5.24
CA PRO A 355 5.93 30.98 6.46
C PRO A 355 5.18 30.48 7.70
N ILE A 356 5.84 29.73 8.56
CA ILE A 356 5.30 29.19 9.82
C ILE A 356 4.70 30.31 10.71
N THR A 357 5.33 31.50 10.70
CA THR A 357 4.87 32.68 11.45
C THR A 357 3.52 33.21 10.97
N LYS A 358 3.20 33.03 9.69
CA LYS A 358 1.88 33.40 9.11
C LYS A 358 0.87 32.27 9.31
N LEU A 359 1.29 31.01 9.26
CA LEU A 359 0.46 29.84 9.59
C LEU A 359 -0.09 29.92 11.03
N LYS A 360 0.77 30.31 12.00
CA LYS A 360 0.38 30.49 13.40
C LYS A 360 -0.68 31.57 13.63
N LYS A 361 -0.89 32.47 12.67
CA LYS A 361 -1.89 33.54 12.73
C LYS A 361 -3.21 33.20 12.04
N ILE A 362 -3.34 32.00 11.48
CA ILE A 362 -4.60 31.56 10.91
C ILE A 362 -5.56 31.25 12.05
N LEU A 363 -6.63 32.04 12.12
CA LEU A 363 -7.71 31.78 13.04
C LEU A 363 -8.49 30.54 12.54
N LEU A 364 -8.33 29.44 13.29
CA LEU A 364 -9.22 28.30 13.13
C LEU A 364 -10.52 28.60 13.87
N PRO A 365 -11.69 28.41 13.27
CA PRO A 365 -12.95 28.53 14.00
C PRO A 365 -12.97 27.50 15.13
N LEU A 366 -12.98 27.97 16.38
CA LEU A 366 -13.21 27.13 17.56
C LEU A 366 -14.73 27.18 17.83
N PRO A 367 -15.46 26.11 17.52
CA PRO A 367 -16.88 26.06 17.83
C PRO A 367 -17.08 26.03 19.35
N PRO A 368 -18.28 26.40 19.86
CA PRO A 368 -18.64 26.29 21.28
C PRO A 368 -18.40 24.88 21.82
N LEU A 369 -18.07 24.75 23.11
CA LEU A 369 -17.71 23.48 23.76
C LEU A 369 -18.75 22.38 23.55
N ALA A 370 -20.04 22.73 23.48
CA ALA A 370 -21.11 21.78 23.15
C ALA A 370 -20.95 21.17 21.75
N LEU A 371 -20.64 21.99 20.75
CA LEU A 371 -20.35 21.53 19.39
C LEU A 371 -19.01 20.78 19.28
N GLN A 372 -18.02 21.12 20.15
CA GLN A 372 -16.78 20.34 20.25
C GLN A 372 -17.05 18.94 20.84
N ASN A 373 -17.98 18.83 21.79
CA ASN A 373 -18.40 17.54 22.38
C ASN A 373 -19.25 16.73 21.39
N GLU A 374 -20.20 17.36 20.68
CA GLU A 374 -20.91 16.73 19.56
C GLU A 374 -19.95 16.28 18.47
N PHE A 375 -18.93 17.08 18.21
CA PHE A 375 -17.88 16.73 17.27
C PHE A 375 -16.97 15.62 17.82
N ALA A 376 -16.68 15.59 19.13
CA ALA A 376 -15.96 14.48 19.75
C ALA A 376 -16.76 13.17 19.67
N ASP A 377 -18.09 13.22 19.85
CA ASP A 377 -18.98 12.08 19.67
C ASP A 377 -19.09 11.68 18.18
N PHE A 378 -19.12 12.65 17.28
CA PHE A 378 -19.00 12.42 15.84
C PHE A 378 -17.63 11.82 15.46
N VAL A 379 -16.56 12.27 16.11
CA VAL A 379 -15.20 11.73 15.94
C VAL A 379 -15.11 10.30 16.49
N VAL A 380 -15.79 9.96 17.59
CA VAL A 380 -15.93 8.56 18.03
C VAL A 380 -16.71 7.73 17.00
N GLN A 381 -17.66 8.34 16.28
CA GLN A 381 -18.30 7.69 15.12
C GLN A 381 -17.36 7.64 13.91
N VAL A 382 -16.44 8.60 13.73
CA VAL A 382 -15.41 8.63 12.69
C VAL A 382 -14.26 7.65 13.01
N ASP A 383 -13.96 7.36 14.28
CA ASP A 383 -13.06 6.23 14.65
C ASP A 383 -13.66 4.87 14.22
N LYS A 384 -14.98 4.74 14.34
CA LYS A 384 -15.70 3.66 13.63
C LYS A 384 -15.55 3.79 12.11
N SER A 385 -15.32 4.97 11.59
CA SER A 385 -15.14 5.26 10.17
C SER A 385 -13.71 5.10 9.68
N GLN A 386 -12.66 5.18 10.50
CA GLN A 386 -11.30 4.74 10.09
C GLN A 386 -11.27 3.21 9.94
N LEU A 387 -11.87 2.50 10.89
CA LEU A 387 -12.12 1.06 10.72
C LEU A 387 -13.04 0.81 9.51
N ALA A 388 -14.05 1.70 9.31
CA ALA A 388 -14.96 1.65 8.17
C ALA A 388 -14.28 2.11 6.85
N ILE A 389 -13.29 3.02 6.87
CA ILE A 389 -12.49 3.41 5.70
C ILE A 389 -11.50 2.31 5.34
N GLN A 390 -10.84 1.71 6.31
CA GLN A 390 -10.02 0.53 6.09
C GLN A 390 -10.88 -0.62 5.53
N LYS A 391 -12.05 -0.83 6.13
CA LYS A 391 -13.04 -1.79 5.67
C LYS A 391 -13.63 -1.42 4.32
N SER A 392 -13.92 -0.14 4.07
CA SER A 392 -14.36 0.39 2.78
C SER A 392 -13.27 0.29 1.70
N LEU A 393 -11.98 0.42 2.07
CA LEU A 393 -10.88 0.17 1.15
C LEU A 393 -10.83 -1.32 0.75
N GLU A 394 -10.98 -2.22 1.73
CA GLU A 394 -11.03 -3.66 1.49
C GLU A 394 -12.30 -4.04 0.70
N GLU A 395 -13.44 -3.40 1.00
CA GLU A 395 -14.70 -3.58 0.28
C GLU A 395 -14.61 -3.04 -1.16
N LEU A 396 -13.98 -1.87 -1.38
CA LEU A 396 -13.74 -1.32 -2.71
C LEU A 396 -12.75 -2.17 -3.51
N GLU A 397 -11.71 -2.70 -2.88
CA GLU A 397 -10.79 -3.65 -3.54
C GLU A 397 -11.50 -4.97 -3.86
N THR A 398 -12.42 -5.41 -3.01
CA THR A 398 -13.25 -6.60 -3.23
C THR A 398 -14.29 -6.36 -4.33
N LEU A 399 -14.98 -5.20 -4.31
CA LEU A 399 -15.92 -4.79 -5.33
C LEU A 399 -15.23 -4.63 -6.70
N LYS A 400 -14.05 -4.01 -6.73
CA LYS A 400 -13.23 -3.96 -7.94
C LYS A 400 -12.95 -5.37 -8.47
N LYS A 401 -12.55 -6.31 -7.60
CA LYS A 401 -12.30 -7.70 -8.01
C LYS A 401 -13.56 -8.40 -8.53
N SER A 402 -14.70 -8.18 -7.87
CA SER A 402 -15.98 -8.75 -8.29
C SER A 402 -16.41 -8.21 -9.65
N LEU A 403 -16.42 -6.88 -9.81
CA LEU A 403 -16.77 -6.23 -11.09
C LEU A 403 -15.80 -6.56 -12.24
N MET A 404 -14.59 -7.02 -11.92
CA MET A 404 -13.62 -7.50 -12.91
C MET A 404 -13.77 -9.00 -13.19
N GLN A 405 -14.57 -9.73 -12.42
CA GLN A 405 -14.84 -11.17 -12.60
C GLN A 405 -16.19 -11.46 -13.25
N GLU A 406 -17.15 -10.54 -13.18
CA GLU A 406 -18.38 -10.53 -13.97
C GLU A 406 -18.12 -10.03 -15.40
#